data_7db2ba5e3a734de1af5808e679404f38
#
_entry.id   7db2ba5e3a734de1af5808e679404f38
#
_cell.length_a   1.000
_cell.length_b   1.000
_cell.length_c   1.000
_cell.angle_alpha   90.00
_cell.angle_beta   90.00
_cell.angle_gamma   90.00
#
_symmetry.space_group_name_H-M   'P 1'
#
loop_
_entity.id
_entity.type
_entity.pdbx_description
1 polymer ?
#
loop_
_entity_poly.entity_id
_entity_poly.type
_entity_poly.pdbx_seq_one_letter_code
_entity_poly.pdbx_strand_id
1 'polypeptide(L)'
;MIAWRVARSLVRLIDQCNAAWPNRSKVSDGTIGDAAHASRVSDHNPWYGPGIVTAADITHDPAHGADMHKLAASLVASRDRRIKYIIWNRRIISGGAGPAPWVWQAYGGVNPHTRHLHLSVVASPLCDNTAAWRLPEEDDMFEPTDRNRLIHVDDVLSHNNIAGKVDQLTHDVADIQRTLAVISAKLGVADPPADTPAGDPASSSE
;
A
#
# COMPACT_ATOMS: atom_id res chain seq x y z
N MET A 1 -27.34 32.13 12.84
CA MET A 1 -26.68 30.88 12.40
C MET A 1 -25.23 30.96 12.83
N ILE A 2 -24.74 29.97 13.55
CA ILE A 2 -23.31 29.90 13.88
C ILE A 2 -22.55 29.66 12.54
N ALA A 3 -21.56 30.50 12.25
CA ALA A 3 -20.70 30.27 11.11
C ALA A 3 -19.93 28.94 11.35
N TRP A 4 -19.97 28.02 10.41
CA TRP A 4 -19.26 26.76 10.51
C TRP A 4 -18.21 26.62 9.39
N ARG A 5 -17.24 25.77 9.63
CA ARG A 5 -16.23 25.38 8.63
C ARG A 5 -15.80 23.93 8.83
N VAL A 6 -15.25 23.37 7.80
CA VAL A 6 -14.59 22.07 7.87
C VAL A 6 -13.20 22.24 8.47
N ALA A 7 -12.71 21.24 9.18
CA ALA A 7 -11.33 21.15 9.65
C ALA A 7 -10.37 21.25 8.47
N ARG A 8 -9.32 22.09 8.58
CA ARG A 8 -8.41 22.38 7.46
C ARG A 8 -7.67 21.15 6.97
N SER A 9 -7.37 20.20 7.85
CA SER A 9 -6.75 18.93 7.46
C SER A 9 -7.64 18.11 6.52
N LEU A 10 -8.97 18.11 6.75
CA LEU A 10 -9.92 17.41 5.88
C LEU A 10 -10.07 18.11 4.53
N VAL A 11 -10.10 19.46 4.52
CA VAL A 11 -10.03 20.22 3.25
C VAL A 11 -8.79 19.84 2.47
N ARG A 12 -7.63 19.78 3.15
CA ARG A 12 -6.38 19.34 2.52
C ARG A 12 -6.46 17.94 1.95
N LEU A 13 -7.09 16.99 2.64
CA LEU A 13 -7.27 15.63 2.11
C LEU A 13 -8.15 15.62 0.86
N ILE A 14 -9.28 16.33 0.90
CA ILE A 14 -10.19 16.44 -0.25
C ILE A 14 -9.46 17.03 -1.47
N ASP A 15 -8.68 18.10 -1.27
CA ASP A 15 -7.91 18.75 -2.32
C ASP A 15 -6.86 17.80 -2.90
N GLN A 16 -6.16 17.02 -2.06
CA GLN A 16 -5.21 16.01 -2.51
C GLN A 16 -5.89 14.90 -3.32
N CYS A 17 -7.04 14.39 -2.85
CA CYS A 17 -7.82 13.39 -3.58
C CYS A 17 -8.32 13.93 -4.93
N ASN A 18 -8.74 15.21 -4.98
CA ASN A 18 -9.19 15.84 -6.22
C ASN A 18 -8.03 16.07 -7.21
N ALA A 19 -6.83 16.34 -6.72
CA ALA A 19 -5.65 16.50 -7.53
C ALA A 19 -5.12 15.15 -8.07
N ALA A 20 -5.11 14.12 -7.21
CA ALA A 20 -4.67 12.78 -7.59
C ALA A 20 -5.67 12.09 -8.54
N TRP A 21 -6.97 12.31 -8.33
CA TRP A 21 -8.04 11.68 -9.11
C TRP A 21 -9.01 12.73 -9.65
N PRO A 22 -8.61 13.51 -10.67
CA PRO A 22 -9.37 14.69 -11.13
C PRO A 22 -10.75 14.33 -11.70
N ASN A 23 -10.91 13.12 -12.24
CA ASN A 23 -12.14 12.63 -12.84
C ASN A 23 -13.02 11.82 -11.89
N ARG A 24 -12.66 11.70 -10.59
CA ARG A 24 -13.41 10.91 -9.63
C ARG A 24 -14.84 11.41 -9.44
N SER A 25 -15.77 10.52 -9.24
CA SER A 25 -17.12 10.83 -8.77
C SER A 25 -17.09 11.46 -7.38
N LYS A 26 -18.03 12.35 -7.10
CA LYS A 26 -18.22 13.03 -5.81
C LYS A 26 -19.63 12.82 -5.27
N VAL A 27 -20.38 11.83 -5.82
CA VAL A 27 -21.80 11.63 -5.54
C VAL A 27 -22.10 11.32 -4.07
N SER A 28 -21.13 10.78 -3.35
CA SER A 28 -21.21 10.47 -1.92
C SER A 28 -20.19 11.23 -1.10
N ASP A 29 -19.59 12.28 -1.65
CA ASP A 29 -18.76 13.20 -0.87
C ASP A 29 -19.65 13.97 0.12
N GLY A 30 -19.14 14.17 1.32
CA GLY A 30 -19.86 14.91 2.35
C GLY A 30 -18.95 15.47 3.45
N THR A 31 -19.32 16.62 3.99
CA THR A 31 -18.59 17.21 5.13
C THR A 31 -19.56 17.64 6.23
N ILE A 32 -20.61 18.39 5.90
CA ILE A 32 -21.65 18.81 6.84
C ILE A 32 -22.79 17.81 6.89
N GLY A 33 -23.26 17.46 8.08
CA GLY A 33 -24.44 16.61 8.24
C GLY A 33 -25.72 17.33 7.80
N ASP A 34 -26.63 16.57 7.23
CA ASP A 34 -27.99 17.02 6.90
C ASP A 34 -28.86 17.18 8.15
N ALA A 35 -30.14 17.52 7.98
CA ALA A 35 -31.09 17.66 9.06
C ALA A 35 -31.24 16.38 9.93
N ALA A 36 -31.04 15.18 9.32
CA ALA A 36 -31.08 13.93 10.06
C ALA A 36 -29.84 13.73 10.95
N HIS A 37 -28.70 14.29 10.60
CA HIS A 37 -27.47 14.29 11.40
C HIS A 37 -27.51 15.35 12.51
N ALA A 38 -28.21 16.48 12.31
CA ALA A 38 -28.25 17.60 13.27
C ALA A 38 -28.76 17.20 14.66
N SER A 39 -29.59 16.17 14.75
CA SER A 39 -30.15 15.66 16.02
C SER A 39 -29.29 14.57 16.68
N ARG A 40 -28.17 14.15 16.04
CA ARG A 40 -27.30 13.06 16.52
C ARG A 40 -25.92 13.58 16.88
N VAL A 41 -25.25 12.85 17.77
CA VAL A 41 -23.81 13.05 17.96
C VAL A 41 -23.09 12.56 16.72
N SER A 42 -22.57 13.47 15.92
CA SER A 42 -21.89 13.17 14.66
C SER A 42 -20.73 14.15 14.43
N ASP A 43 -19.61 13.66 13.97
CA ASP A 43 -18.46 14.50 13.60
C ASP A 43 -18.72 15.32 12.33
N HIS A 44 -19.78 15.02 11.58
CA HIS A 44 -20.32 15.89 10.52
C HIS A 44 -21.07 17.12 11.05
N ASN A 45 -21.35 17.19 12.34
CA ASN A 45 -21.93 18.40 12.95
C ASN A 45 -20.81 19.35 13.38
N PRO A 46 -21.05 20.68 13.30
CA PRO A 46 -20.05 21.69 13.65
C PRO A 46 -19.97 21.90 15.18
N TRP A 47 -19.63 20.86 15.91
CA TRP A 47 -19.67 20.83 17.37
C TRP A 47 -18.35 21.19 18.07
N TYR A 48 -17.22 21.12 17.32
CA TYR A 48 -15.91 21.43 17.89
C TYR A 48 -15.59 22.93 17.76
N GLY A 49 -15.07 23.54 18.84
CA GLY A 49 -14.68 24.94 18.87
C GLY A 49 -15.75 25.89 18.36
N PRO A 50 -15.41 26.88 17.52
CA PRO A 50 -16.38 27.86 17.00
C PRO A 50 -17.14 27.34 15.75
N GLY A 51 -17.56 26.08 15.76
CA GLY A 51 -18.30 25.49 14.64
C GLY A 51 -17.43 24.74 13.63
N ILE A 52 -16.54 23.86 14.11
CA ILE A 52 -15.69 23.05 13.24
C ILE A 52 -16.30 21.67 13.02
N VAL A 53 -16.48 21.30 11.75
CA VAL A 53 -16.84 19.95 11.30
C VAL A 53 -15.57 19.12 11.24
N THR A 54 -15.55 17.96 11.91
CA THR A 54 -14.36 17.10 12.04
C THR A 54 -14.48 15.78 11.29
N ALA A 55 -15.41 15.68 10.33
CA ALA A 55 -15.57 14.52 9.47
C ALA A 55 -15.66 14.90 7.98
N ALA A 56 -15.24 13.99 7.13
CA ALA A 56 -15.43 14.06 5.69
C ALA A 56 -15.67 12.65 5.12
N ASP A 57 -16.54 12.58 4.11
CA ASP A 57 -16.79 11.41 3.29
C ASP A 57 -16.17 11.61 1.91
N ILE A 58 -15.52 10.57 1.38
CA ILE A 58 -14.91 10.57 0.05
C ILE A 58 -15.45 9.38 -0.74
N THR A 59 -16.02 9.66 -1.90
CA THR A 59 -16.67 8.68 -2.78
C THR A 59 -15.69 7.60 -3.23
N HIS A 60 -16.12 6.34 -3.19
CA HIS A 60 -15.42 5.20 -3.79
C HIS A 60 -15.69 5.15 -5.29
N ASP A 61 -14.67 5.39 -6.11
CA ASP A 61 -14.74 5.37 -7.57
C ASP A 61 -13.44 4.79 -8.17
N PRO A 62 -13.24 3.48 -8.05
CA PRO A 62 -12.01 2.83 -8.53
C PRO A 62 -11.84 2.91 -10.05
N ALA A 63 -12.95 3.08 -10.81
CA ALA A 63 -12.88 3.25 -12.26
C ALA A 63 -12.14 4.54 -12.68
N HIS A 64 -12.13 5.56 -11.81
CA HIS A 64 -11.40 6.81 -12.01
C HIS A 64 -10.25 7.00 -10.99
N GLY A 65 -9.69 5.88 -10.49
CA GLY A 65 -8.53 5.85 -9.61
C GLY A 65 -8.83 6.02 -8.11
N ALA A 66 -10.01 6.51 -7.72
CA ALA A 66 -10.36 6.76 -6.33
C ALA A 66 -10.78 5.48 -5.58
N ASP A 67 -9.83 4.57 -5.37
CA ASP A 67 -10.05 3.33 -4.64
C ASP A 67 -9.94 3.54 -3.13
N MET A 68 -11.08 3.49 -2.45
CA MET A 68 -11.15 3.70 -1.00
C MET A 68 -10.57 2.53 -0.19
N HIS A 69 -10.37 1.36 -0.77
CA HIS A 69 -9.60 0.29 -0.11
C HIS A 69 -8.13 0.68 0.00
N LYS A 70 -7.55 1.19 -1.08
CA LYS A 70 -6.16 1.68 -1.11
C LYS A 70 -5.98 2.90 -0.22
N LEU A 71 -6.91 3.87 -0.28
CA LEU A 71 -6.86 5.06 0.56
C LEU A 71 -6.93 4.71 2.05
N ALA A 72 -7.86 3.85 2.46
CA ALA A 72 -7.96 3.40 3.85
C ALA A 72 -6.67 2.71 4.30
N ALA A 73 -6.10 1.84 3.49
CA ALA A 73 -4.84 1.15 3.80
C ALA A 73 -3.68 2.15 3.98
N SER A 74 -3.55 3.13 3.09
CA SER A 74 -2.50 4.15 3.15
C SER A 74 -2.64 5.05 4.39
N LEU A 75 -3.86 5.51 4.70
CA LEU A 75 -4.13 6.30 5.90
C LEU A 75 -3.83 5.52 7.19
N VAL A 76 -4.22 4.25 7.25
CA VAL A 76 -3.92 3.37 8.40
C VAL A 76 -2.43 3.14 8.54
N ALA A 77 -1.72 2.86 7.45
CA ALA A 77 -0.26 2.66 7.45
C ALA A 77 0.50 3.91 7.90
N SER A 78 -0.02 5.11 7.61
CA SER A 78 0.60 6.37 8.02
C SER A 78 0.62 6.61 9.54
N ARG A 79 -0.30 5.97 10.28
CA ARG A 79 -0.50 6.20 11.71
C ARG A 79 -0.65 7.68 12.07
N ASP A 80 -1.27 8.47 11.17
CA ASP A 80 -1.38 9.91 11.33
C ASP A 80 -2.17 10.27 12.59
N ARG A 81 -1.57 11.09 13.45
CA ARG A 81 -2.14 11.50 14.74
C ARG A 81 -3.41 12.35 14.62
N ARG A 82 -3.70 12.87 13.44
CA ARG A 82 -4.95 13.59 13.15
C ARG A 82 -6.15 12.65 13.08
N ILE A 83 -5.94 11.37 12.76
CA ILE A 83 -7.03 10.40 12.60
C ILE A 83 -7.65 10.09 13.97
N LYS A 84 -8.96 10.34 14.07
CA LYS A 84 -9.78 9.89 15.19
C LYS A 84 -10.30 8.48 14.92
N TYR A 85 -10.94 8.28 13.78
CA TYR A 85 -11.33 6.96 13.26
C TYR A 85 -11.60 7.03 11.75
N ILE A 86 -11.58 5.86 11.11
CA ILE A 86 -12.01 5.65 9.73
C ILE A 86 -13.10 4.60 9.73
N ILE A 87 -14.18 4.83 8.94
CA ILE A 87 -15.19 3.80 8.65
C ILE A 87 -15.14 3.51 7.15
N TRP A 88 -14.95 2.25 6.82
CA TRP A 88 -14.95 1.81 5.44
C TRP A 88 -15.41 0.36 5.34
N ASN A 89 -16.31 0.11 4.40
CA ASN A 89 -16.77 -1.23 4.01
C ASN A 89 -17.16 -2.10 5.23
N ARG A 90 -18.13 -1.65 6.04
CA ARG A 90 -18.67 -2.34 7.23
C ARG A 90 -17.66 -2.52 8.37
N ARG A 91 -16.55 -1.82 8.34
CA ARG A 91 -15.53 -1.85 9.40
C ARG A 91 -15.16 -0.47 9.87
N ILE A 92 -14.73 -0.39 11.12
CA ILE A 92 -14.22 0.82 11.76
C ILE A 92 -12.83 0.55 12.32
N ILE A 93 -11.96 1.55 12.23
CA ILE A 93 -10.64 1.53 12.85
C ILE A 93 -10.42 2.84 13.58
N SER A 94 -10.03 2.76 14.87
CA SER A 94 -9.71 3.94 15.67
C SER A 94 -8.25 4.35 15.46
N GLY A 95 -8.00 5.65 15.53
CA GLY A 95 -6.65 6.20 15.63
C GLY A 95 -6.02 5.94 17.00
N GLY A 96 -4.83 6.51 17.23
CA GLY A 96 -3.98 6.20 18.38
C GLY A 96 -4.61 6.46 19.76
N ALA A 97 -5.60 7.33 19.86
CA ALA A 97 -6.30 7.67 21.13
C ALA A 97 -7.60 6.88 21.34
N GLY A 98 -8.03 6.06 20.39
CA GLY A 98 -9.29 5.34 20.47
C GLY A 98 -9.16 3.93 21.04
N PRO A 99 -10.29 3.22 21.25
CA PRO A 99 -10.29 1.83 21.68
C PRO A 99 -9.70 0.94 20.58
N ALA A 100 -8.92 -0.07 20.96
CA ALA A 100 -8.22 -0.96 20.05
C ALA A 100 -7.51 -0.22 18.89
N PRO A 101 -6.53 0.67 19.19
CA PRO A 101 -5.93 1.54 18.19
C PRO A 101 -5.37 0.75 17.00
N TRP A 102 -5.71 1.19 15.80
CA TRP A 102 -5.21 0.64 14.54
C TRP A 102 -5.56 -0.84 14.30
N VAL A 103 -6.64 -1.31 14.90
CA VAL A 103 -7.21 -2.64 14.66
C VAL A 103 -8.61 -2.51 14.08
N TRP A 104 -8.84 -3.08 12.90
CA TRP A 104 -10.14 -3.07 12.27
C TRP A 104 -11.16 -3.88 13.08
N GLN A 105 -12.27 -3.25 13.42
CA GLN A 105 -13.42 -3.84 14.10
C GLN A 105 -14.63 -3.87 13.18
N ALA A 106 -15.61 -4.72 13.44
CA ALA A 106 -16.89 -4.67 12.76
C ALA A 106 -17.61 -3.36 13.09
N TYR A 107 -18.19 -2.72 12.09
CA TYR A 107 -19.00 -1.51 12.26
C TYR A 107 -20.46 -1.86 12.28
N GLY A 108 -21.13 -1.60 13.43
CA GLY A 108 -22.55 -1.89 13.65
C GLY A 108 -23.51 -0.71 13.38
N GLY A 109 -23.03 0.42 12.81
CA GLY A 109 -23.87 1.56 12.50
C GLY A 109 -24.79 1.32 11.29
N VAL A 110 -25.82 2.15 11.17
CA VAL A 110 -26.85 2.02 10.14
C VAL A 110 -26.30 2.18 8.72
N ASN A 111 -25.36 3.14 8.51
CA ASN A 111 -24.71 3.32 7.21
C ASN A 111 -23.48 2.40 7.09
N PRO A 112 -23.47 1.41 6.17
CA PRO A 112 -22.35 0.46 6.07
C PRO A 112 -21.09 1.06 5.43
N HIS A 113 -21.10 2.30 4.95
CA HIS A 113 -19.98 3.01 4.30
C HIS A 113 -19.31 2.17 3.18
N THR A 114 -20.14 1.61 2.29
CA THR A 114 -19.66 0.83 1.13
C THR A 114 -19.47 1.67 -0.13
N ARG A 115 -20.00 2.90 -0.14
CA ARG A 115 -19.95 3.82 -1.29
C ARG A 115 -18.98 4.98 -1.09
N HIS A 116 -18.58 5.24 0.14
CA HIS A 116 -17.64 6.29 0.51
C HIS A 116 -16.84 5.87 1.73
N LEU A 117 -15.62 6.35 1.83
CA LEU A 117 -14.81 6.26 3.04
C LEU A 117 -15.17 7.44 3.94
N HIS A 118 -15.49 7.17 5.20
CA HIS A 118 -15.66 8.18 6.24
C HIS A 118 -14.37 8.34 7.04
N LEU A 119 -13.87 9.57 7.12
CA LEU A 119 -12.73 9.92 7.98
C LEU A 119 -13.16 10.96 9.00
N SER A 120 -12.99 10.65 10.29
CA SER A 120 -13.05 11.64 11.37
C SER A 120 -11.65 11.99 11.86
N VAL A 121 -11.44 13.27 12.12
CA VAL A 121 -10.20 13.78 12.74
C VAL A 121 -10.45 14.15 14.20
N VAL A 122 -9.36 14.13 14.99
CA VAL A 122 -9.43 14.48 16.41
C VAL A 122 -9.91 15.91 16.62
N ALA A 123 -10.83 16.11 17.57
CA ALA A 123 -11.32 17.42 17.97
C ALA A 123 -10.28 18.13 18.86
N SER A 124 -9.20 18.56 18.25
CA SER A 124 -8.08 19.27 18.88
C SER A 124 -7.45 20.21 17.85
N PRO A 125 -6.50 21.07 18.21
CA PRO A 125 -5.79 21.91 17.24
C PRO A 125 -5.14 21.14 16.08
N LEU A 126 -4.90 19.84 16.24
CA LEU A 126 -4.39 18.98 15.16
C LEU A 126 -5.37 18.86 13.98
N CYS A 127 -6.67 19.04 14.18
CA CYS A 127 -7.63 18.99 13.07
C CYS A 127 -7.37 20.06 11.99
N ASP A 128 -6.66 21.12 12.35
CA ASP A 128 -6.30 22.20 11.43
C ASP A 128 -4.84 22.09 10.90
N ASN A 129 -4.13 21.03 11.21
CA ASN A 129 -2.80 20.77 10.64
C ASN A 129 -2.93 20.39 9.16
N THR A 130 -2.40 21.23 8.26
CA THR A 130 -2.49 21.08 6.81
C THR A 130 -1.33 20.30 6.18
N ALA A 131 -0.52 19.61 6.99
CA ALA A 131 0.47 18.69 6.46
C ALA A 131 -0.19 17.69 5.48
N ALA A 132 0.51 17.33 4.43
CA ALA A 132 -0.01 16.40 3.43
C ALA A 132 -0.41 15.08 4.09
N TRP A 133 -1.52 14.50 3.62
CA TRP A 133 -1.90 13.14 3.95
C TRP A 133 -1.12 12.17 3.06
N ARG A 134 -0.87 10.99 3.57
CA ARG A 134 -0.33 9.92 2.75
C ARG A 134 -1.46 9.34 1.91
N LEU A 135 -1.47 9.66 0.63
CA LEU A 135 -2.32 9.00 -0.35
C LEU A 135 -1.71 7.66 -0.76
N PRO A 136 -2.49 6.74 -1.35
CA PRO A 136 -1.93 5.59 -2.03
C PRO A 136 -0.89 6.08 -3.04
N GLU A 137 0.26 5.45 -3.04
CA GLU A 137 1.18 5.60 -4.15
C GLU A 137 0.49 4.98 -5.36
N GLU A 138 0.45 5.70 -6.49
CA GLU A 138 0.11 5.03 -7.73
C GLU A 138 1.16 3.93 -7.88
N ASP A 139 0.70 2.70 -8.12
CA ASP A 139 1.58 1.58 -8.46
C ASP A 139 2.18 1.86 -9.84
N ASP A 140 3.04 2.89 -9.90
CA ASP A 140 3.76 3.35 -11.09
C ASP A 140 4.84 2.33 -11.50
N MET A 141 4.96 1.24 -10.73
CA MET A 141 5.96 0.20 -11.00
C MET A 141 5.44 -0.92 -11.91
N PHE A 142 4.13 -1.04 -12.12
CA PHE A 142 3.62 -2.11 -12.98
C PHE A 142 2.33 -1.67 -13.68
N GLU A 143 2.47 -1.11 -14.87
CA GLU A 143 1.37 -1.03 -15.83
C GLU A 143 0.73 -2.42 -16.01
N PRO A 144 -0.57 -2.52 -16.32
CA PRO A 144 -1.21 -3.81 -16.61
C PRO A 144 -0.44 -4.66 -17.62
N THR A 145 0.28 -4.02 -18.55
CA THR A 145 1.21 -4.62 -19.50
C THR A 145 2.45 -5.21 -18.82
N ASP A 146 2.96 -4.62 -17.75
CA ASP A 146 4.13 -5.12 -17.02
C ASP A 146 3.76 -6.32 -16.14
N ARG A 147 2.56 -6.31 -15.56
CA ARG A 147 2.00 -7.50 -14.89
C ARG A 147 1.86 -8.67 -15.83
N ASN A 148 1.36 -8.44 -17.04
CA ASN A 148 1.26 -9.46 -18.08
C ASN A 148 2.65 -9.94 -18.54
N ARG A 149 3.65 -9.04 -18.62
CA ARG A 149 5.04 -9.40 -18.90
C ARG A 149 5.66 -10.24 -17.78
N LEU A 150 5.43 -9.91 -16.51
CA LEU A 150 5.91 -10.71 -15.38
C LEU A 150 5.28 -12.09 -15.35
N ILE A 151 3.95 -12.20 -15.56
CA ILE A 151 3.25 -13.48 -15.70
C ILE A 151 3.85 -14.27 -16.88
N HIS A 152 4.10 -13.61 -18.00
CA HIS A 152 4.68 -14.25 -19.17
C HIS A 152 6.14 -14.72 -18.93
N VAL A 153 6.94 -13.94 -18.19
CA VAL A 153 8.31 -14.34 -17.80
C VAL A 153 8.27 -15.56 -16.88
N ASP A 154 7.37 -15.57 -15.90
CA ASP A 154 7.19 -16.69 -14.97
C ASP A 154 6.71 -17.95 -15.73
N ASP A 155 5.79 -17.78 -16.66
CA ASP A 155 5.29 -18.84 -17.54
C ASP A 155 6.40 -19.39 -18.45
N VAL A 156 7.20 -18.51 -19.07
CA VAL A 156 8.35 -18.90 -19.89
C VAL A 156 9.42 -19.62 -19.08
N LEU A 157 9.72 -19.15 -17.87
CA LEU A 157 10.69 -19.79 -16.98
C LEU A 157 10.20 -21.18 -16.52
N SER A 158 8.91 -21.29 -16.21
CA SER A 158 8.28 -22.54 -15.79
C SER A 158 8.17 -23.54 -16.94
N HIS A 159 7.70 -23.12 -18.12
CA HIS A 159 7.54 -24.00 -19.29
C HIS A 159 8.86 -24.43 -19.94
N ASN A 160 9.86 -23.56 -19.95
CA ASN A 160 11.19 -23.93 -20.48
C ASN A 160 12.00 -24.78 -19.50
N ASN A 161 11.53 -24.97 -18.27
CA ASN A 161 12.21 -25.76 -17.25
C ASN A 161 13.72 -25.45 -17.17
N ILE A 162 14.06 -24.15 -17.10
CA ILE A 162 15.47 -23.71 -17.11
C ILE A 162 16.20 -24.32 -15.91
N ALA A 163 15.58 -24.42 -14.75
CA ALA A 163 16.16 -25.08 -13.58
C ALA A 163 16.51 -26.53 -13.87
N GLY A 164 15.59 -27.31 -14.46
CA GLY A 164 15.83 -28.69 -14.80
C GLY A 164 16.91 -28.85 -15.92
N LYS A 165 17.02 -27.90 -16.85
CA LYS A 165 18.10 -27.91 -17.84
C LYS A 165 19.45 -27.59 -17.22
N VAL A 166 19.50 -26.67 -16.24
CA VAL A 166 20.75 -26.39 -15.49
C VAL A 166 21.18 -27.61 -14.69
N ASP A 167 20.25 -28.29 -14.02
CA ASP A 167 20.53 -29.52 -13.28
C ASP A 167 21.06 -30.61 -14.22
N GLN A 168 20.43 -30.81 -15.39
CA GLN A 168 20.88 -31.76 -16.38
C GLN A 168 22.29 -31.44 -16.89
N LEU A 169 22.58 -30.18 -17.24
CA LEU A 169 23.91 -29.76 -17.64
C LEU A 169 24.96 -30.00 -16.57
N THR A 170 24.61 -29.79 -15.31
CA THR A 170 25.50 -30.05 -14.17
C THR A 170 25.84 -31.57 -14.08
N HIS A 171 24.84 -32.43 -14.27
CA HIS A 171 25.08 -33.87 -14.34
C HIS A 171 25.94 -34.27 -15.54
N ASP A 172 25.65 -33.72 -16.73
CA ASP A 172 26.40 -34.02 -17.93
C ASP A 172 27.89 -33.61 -17.82
N VAL A 173 28.16 -32.44 -17.22
CA VAL A 173 29.53 -31.99 -16.91
C VAL A 173 30.24 -32.94 -15.96
N ALA A 174 29.58 -33.41 -14.90
CA ALA A 174 30.14 -34.37 -13.98
C ALA A 174 30.46 -35.72 -14.64
N ASP A 175 29.62 -36.17 -15.56
CA ASP A 175 29.85 -37.41 -16.34
C ASP A 175 31.02 -37.25 -17.28
N ILE A 176 31.15 -36.11 -17.97
CA ILE A 176 32.29 -35.78 -18.82
C ILE A 176 33.59 -35.77 -18.02
N GLN A 177 33.58 -35.14 -16.82
CA GLN A 177 34.73 -35.09 -15.93
C GLN A 177 35.16 -36.49 -15.48
N ARG A 178 34.20 -37.36 -15.12
CA ARG A 178 34.49 -38.78 -14.78
C ARG A 178 35.09 -39.53 -15.95
N THR A 179 34.56 -39.34 -17.15
CA THR A 179 35.05 -39.98 -18.37
C THR A 179 36.47 -39.53 -18.70
N LEU A 180 36.74 -38.20 -18.58
CA LEU A 180 38.07 -37.63 -18.78
C LEU A 180 39.08 -38.20 -17.76
N ALA A 181 38.71 -38.33 -16.50
CA ALA A 181 39.58 -38.92 -15.48
C ALA A 181 39.97 -40.36 -15.82
N VAL A 182 39.00 -41.17 -16.30
CA VAL A 182 39.27 -42.55 -16.75
C VAL A 182 40.20 -42.61 -17.96
N ILE A 183 40.00 -41.69 -18.91
CA ILE A 183 40.85 -41.59 -20.11
C ILE A 183 42.29 -41.16 -19.73
N SER A 184 42.41 -40.12 -18.87
CA SER A 184 43.70 -39.63 -18.38
C SER A 184 44.47 -40.72 -17.65
N ALA A 185 43.79 -41.48 -16.80
CA ALA A 185 44.40 -42.62 -16.10
C ALA A 185 44.88 -43.73 -17.05
N LYS A 186 44.12 -44.00 -18.13
CA LYS A 186 44.52 -45.00 -19.14
C LYS A 186 45.67 -44.53 -20.03
N LEU A 187 45.79 -43.23 -20.25
CA LEU A 187 46.84 -42.64 -21.07
C LEU A 187 48.11 -42.27 -20.29
N GLY A 188 48.09 -42.43 -18.97
CA GLY A 188 49.21 -42.05 -18.12
C GLY A 188 49.49 -40.56 -18.05
N VAL A 189 48.47 -39.72 -18.37
CA VAL A 189 48.57 -38.27 -18.31
C VAL A 189 48.27 -37.84 -16.88
N ALA A 190 49.20 -37.16 -16.24
CA ALA A 190 49.01 -36.60 -14.90
C ALA A 190 47.92 -35.52 -14.92
N ASP A 191 47.06 -35.48 -13.87
CA ASP A 191 46.05 -34.42 -13.71
C ASP A 191 46.70 -33.03 -13.75
N PRO A 192 46.15 -32.06 -14.46
CA PRO A 192 46.60 -30.67 -14.34
C PRO A 192 46.45 -30.20 -12.89
N PRO A 193 47.34 -29.33 -12.38
CA PRO A 193 47.21 -28.82 -11.01
C PRO A 193 45.88 -28.10 -10.84
N ALA A 194 45.20 -28.38 -9.69
CA ALA A 194 43.96 -27.75 -9.36
C ALA A 194 44.13 -26.23 -9.35
N ASP A 195 43.27 -25.52 -10.09
CA ASP A 195 43.23 -24.05 -10.06
C ASP A 195 43.01 -23.59 -8.62
N THR A 196 44.01 -22.92 -8.07
CA THR A 196 43.92 -22.27 -6.77
C THR A 196 43.03 -21.02 -6.97
N PRO A 197 41.93 -20.87 -6.24
CA PRO A 197 41.12 -19.66 -6.35
C PRO A 197 41.98 -18.43 -6.03
N ALA A 198 41.97 -17.45 -6.93
CA ALA A 198 42.67 -16.19 -6.79
C ALA A 198 42.25 -15.54 -5.46
N GLY A 199 43.23 -15.33 -4.59
CA GLY A 199 43.03 -14.70 -3.30
C GLY A 199 42.46 -13.29 -3.45
N ASP A 200 41.50 -12.96 -2.60
CA ASP A 200 40.96 -11.61 -2.39
C ASP A 200 42.12 -10.63 -2.13
N PRO A 201 42.14 -9.48 -2.81
CA PRO A 201 43.10 -8.44 -2.49
C PRO A 201 42.76 -7.84 -1.13
N ALA A 202 43.69 -8.07 -0.17
CA ALA A 202 43.62 -7.55 1.16
C ALA A 202 43.38 -6.03 1.16
N SER A 203 42.42 -5.59 2.00
CA SER A 203 42.27 -4.23 2.44
C SER A 203 43.54 -3.73 3.14
N SER A 204 44.24 -2.78 2.57
CA SER A 204 45.24 -1.98 3.28
C SER A 204 44.55 -0.73 3.82
N SER A 205 44.41 -0.71 5.13
CA SER A 205 44.19 0.48 5.95
C SER A 205 45.51 1.28 6.03
N GLU A 206 45.45 2.57 5.68
CA GLU A 206 46.11 3.69 6.37
C GLU A 206 45.29 4.94 6.18
#